data_812f28d7935e4a6a832ae44f13553ae9
#
_entry.id   812f28d7935e4a6a832ae44f13553ae9
#
_cell.length_a   1.000
_cell.length_b   1.000
_cell.length_c   1.000
_cell.angle_alpha   90.00
_cell.angle_beta   90.00
_cell.angle_gamma   90.00
#
_symmetry.space_group_name_H-M   'P 1'
#
loop_
_entity.id
_entity.type
_entity.pdbx_description
1 polymer ?
#
loop_
_entity_poly.entity_id
_entity_poly.type
_entity_poly.pdbx_seq_one_letter_code
_entity_poly.pdbx_strand_id
1 'polypeptide(L)'
;MIAELVAVGTEILLGNIVNTNSAYLSEKCAQLGLSVYYESVVGDNRDRMKAVIASALDRSDVVILSGGLGPTEDDLTKEVCAEVMGLPLSEDPHSRKRIERYMKEYKKNHPDRRVTSNNYKQAQVPEGAIVLDNHNGTAPGLILEKNGKTAILLPGPPNELIPMFEESVFSYLRKKQPEIICSQVVKICGIGESQVAADIQDMIETQTNPTLAPYAKTGEVHLRITAKGEDEKSCKKLIKPVVKELQKRFGKNVFALDADKTLEESVVDLLKEKELTLSLAESCTGGAIAARIVNLPGASRVYTHGFVTYSNRAKRECLGVKKSTLKTVGAVSAKCAKQMAKGGCAASGADICLSVTGLAGPDGGTSETPVGTVFMGCCCNGHTITREYHFTGNRTKIRQQAVASALVLLRECMMGEVEE
;
A
#
# COMPACT_ATOMS: atom_id res chain seq x y z
N MET A 1 11.08 -16.43 15.62
CA MET A 1 12.29 -16.55 14.78
C MET A 1 12.57 -15.21 14.12
N ILE A 2 13.85 -14.86 14.00
CA ILE A 2 14.32 -13.66 13.29
C ILE A 2 14.64 -14.05 11.85
N ALA A 3 14.08 -13.33 10.89
CA ALA A 3 14.39 -13.47 9.48
C ALA A 3 15.12 -12.22 8.95
N GLU A 4 16.04 -12.42 8.01
CA GLU A 4 16.70 -11.34 7.28
C GLU A 4 16.54 -11.55 5.78
N LEU A 5 16.32 -10.47 5.05
CA LEU A 5 16.17 -10.49 3.60
C LEU A 5 17.43 -9.98 2.94
N VAL A 6 17.92 -10.70 1.93
CA VAL A 6 19.10 -10.29 1.15
C VAL A 6 18.72 -10.31 -0.33
N ALA A 7 18.61 -9.15 -0.94
CA ALA A 7 18.41 -9.02 -2.38
C ALA A 7 19.77 -8.97 -3.10
N VAL A 8 19.94 -9.83 -4.10
CA VAL A 8 21.14 -9.92 -4.90
C VAL A 8 20.86 -9.44 -6.31
N GLY A 9 21.54 -8.40 -6.74
CA GLY A 9 21.42 -7.82 -8.08
C GLY A 9 22.01 -6.43 -8.15
N THR A 10 22.93 -6.22 -9.06
CA THR A 10 23.57 -4.92 -9.31
C THR A 10 22.55 -3.89 -9.85
N GLU A 11 21.54 -4.31 -10.60
CA GLU A 11 20.48 -3.47 -11.15
C GLU A 11 19.61 -2.81 -10.06
N ILE A 12 19.47 -3.47 -8.90
CA ILE A 12 18.75 -2.92 -7.75
C ILE A 12 19.56 -1.77 -7.14
N LEU A 13 20.89 -1.96 -6.97
CA LEU A 13 21.78 -0.94 -6.44
C LEU A 13 21.90 0.29 -7.35
N LEU A 14 21.80 0.09 -8.66
CA LEU A 14 21.81 1.17 -9.64
C LEU A 14 20.46 1.89 -9.76
N GLY A 15 19.42 1.43 -9.08
CA GLY A 15 18.09 2.02 -9.15
C GLY A 15 17.35 1.76 -10.47
N ASN A 16 17.80 0.79 -11.27
CA ASN A 16 17.17 0.46 -12.55
C ASN A 16 15.81 -0.22 -12.35
N ILE A 17 15.64 -0.93 -11.24
CA ILE A 17 14.40 -1.59 -10.84
C ILE A 17 14.08 -1.33 -9.38
N VAL A 18 12.79 -1.38 -9.04
CA VAL A 18 12.32 -1.33 -7.65
C VAL A 18 12.36 -2.73 -7.06
N ASN A 19 12.89 -2.87 -5.84
CA ASN A 19 12.93 -4.13 -5.12
C ASN A 19 11.53 -4.51 -4.57
N THR A 20 10.67 -5.01 -5.43
CA THR A 20 9.33 -5.49 -5.05
C THR A 20 9.36 -6.84 -4.34
N ASN A 21 10.40 -7.64 -4.55
CA ASN A 21 10.56 -8.94 -3.89
C ASN A 21 10.71 -8.78 -2.37
N SER A 22 11.52 -7.84 -1.91
CA SER A 22 11.68 -7.60 -0.48
C SER A 22 10.39 -7.14 0.19
N ALA A 23 9.62 -6.28 -0.47
CA ALA A 23 8.31 -5.86 0.04
C ALA A 23 7.36 -7.06 0.20
N TYR A 24 7.29 -7.92 -0.82
CA TYR A 24 6.50 -9.15 -0.79
C TYR A 24 6.97 -10.11 0.31
N LEU A 25 8.27 -10.40 0.38
CA LEU A 25 8.84 -11.32 1.37
C LEU A 25 8.66 -10.79 2.81
N SER A 26 8.81 -9.48 3.03
CA SER A 26 8.56 -8.85 4.34
C SER A 26 7.10 -9.03 4.79
N GLU A 27 6.14 -8.85 3.87
CA GLU A 27 4.73 -9.09 4.15
C GLU A 27 4.49 -10.56 4.52
N LYS A 28 5.06 -11.51 3.77
CA LYS A 28 4.92 -12.94 4.03
C LYS A 28 5.59 -13.39 5.33
N CYS A 29 6.77 -12.86 5.63
CA CYS A 29 7.43 -13.07 6.92
C CYS A 29 6.55 -12.59 8.08
N ALA A 30 5.94 -11.42 7.95
CA ALA A 30 5.03 -10.90 8.96
C ALA A 30 3.79 -11.81 9.14
N GLN A 31 3.20 -12.32 8.04
CA GLN A 31 2.09 -13.29 8.10
C GLN A 31 2.49 -14.59 8.81
N LEU A 32 3.75 -15.03 8.65
CA LEU A 32 4.30 -16.22 9.27
C LEU A 32 4.80 -16.02 10.71
N GLY A 33 4.69 -14.84 11.27
CA GLY A 33 5.19 -14.55 12.62
C GLY A 33 6.70 -14.40 12.72
N LEU A 34 7.38 -14.21 11.61
CA LEU A 34 8.82 -13.96 11.57
C LEU A 34 9.09 -12.46 11.77
N SER A 35 10.06 -12.14 12.63
CA SER A 35 10.51 -10.76 12.84
C SER A 35 11.61 -10.43 11.84
N VAL A 36 11.37 -9.48 10.93
CA VAL A 36 12.37 -8.96 9.99
C VAL A 36 12.91 -7.65 10.55
N TYR A 37 14.19 -7.63 10.95
CA TYR A 37 14.86 -6.43 11.46
C TYR A 37 15.85 -5.84 10.48
N TYR A 38 16.32 -6.63 9.52
CA TYR A 38 17.33 -6.22 8.56
C TYR A 38 16.94 -6.65 7.15
N GLU A 39 17.20 -5.75 6.23
CA GLU A 39 17.15 -5.99 4.80
C GLU A 39 18.44 -5.45 4.18
N SER A 40 19.08 -6.26 3.34
CA SER A 40 20.33 -5.90 2.68
C SER A 40 20.20 -6.07 1.16
N VAL A 41 20.84 -5.18 0.40
CA VAL A 41 20.99 -5.32 -1.05
C VAL A 41 22.46 -5.43 -1.35
N VAL A 42 22.84 -6.41 -2.15
CA VAL A 42 24.24 -6.63 -2.57
C VAL A 42 24.32 -6.88 -4.08
N GLY A 43 25.31 -6.28 -4.72
CA GLY A 43 25.58 -6.53 -6.15
C GLY A 43 26.32 -7.87 -6.36
N ASP A 44 26.42 -8.28 -7.62
CA ASP A 44 26.98 -9.54 -8.08
C ASP A 44 28.52 -9.59 -7.91
N ASN A 45 28.96 -9.57 -6.67
CA ASN A 45 30.37 -9.65 -6.28
C ASN A 45 30.55 -10.65 -5.14
N ARG A 46 31.40 -11.64 -5.35
CA ARG A 46 31.61 -12.77 -4.44
C ARG A 46 31.96 -12.36 -3.02
N ASP A 47 32.95 -11.49 -2.84
CA ASP A 47 33.45 -11.14 -1.51
C ASP A 47 32.45 -10.31 -0.70
N ARG A 48 31.76 -9.36 -1.36
CA ARG A 48 30.70 -8.55 -0.72
C ARG A 48 29.52 -9.43 -0.35
N MET A 49 29.09 -10.31 -1.25
CA MET A 49 27.99 -11.25 -1.01
C MET A 49 28.33 -12.19 0.15
N LYS A 50 29.56 -12.73 0.20
CA LYS A 50 30.04 -13.57 1.29
C LYS A 50 29.97 -12.85 2.65
N ALA A 51 30.42 -11.60 2.72
CA ALA A 51 30.37 -10.80 3.93
C ALA A 51 28.94 -10.54 4.40
N VAL A 52 28.03 -10.18 3.47
CA VAL A 52 26.61 -9.93 3.78
C VAL A 52 25.92 -11.21 4.25
N ILE A 53 26.08 -12.33 3.55
CA ILE A 53 25.46 -13.62 3.92
C ILE A 53 25.97 -14.10 5.28
N ALA A 54 27.27 -14.03 5.52
CA ALA A 54 27.85 -14.43 6.80
C ALA A 54 27.28 -13.60 7.96
N SER A 55 27.23 -12.28 7.80
CA SER A 55 26.66 -11.38 8.81
C SER A 55 25.17 -11.61 9.05
N ALA A 56 24.41 -11.88 7.98
CA ALA A 56 22.99 -12.18 8.07
C ALA A 56 22.73 -13.51 8.81
N LEU A 57 23.48 -14.56 8.49
CA LEU A 57 23.38 -15.87 9.16
C LEU A 57 23.82 -15.83 10.64
N ASP A 58 24.74 -14.95 10.99
CA ASP A 58 25.19 -14.80 12.38
C ASP A 58 24.04 -14.28 13.27
N ARG A 59 23.33 -13.22 12.84
CA ARG A 59 22.33 -12.51 13.64
C ARG A 59 20.89 -12.95 13.43
N SER A 60 20.60 -13.79 12.42
CA SER A 60 19.24 -14.22 12.08
C SER A 60 19.12 -15.74 12.09
N ASP A 61 17.91 -16.26 12.37
CA ASP A 61 17.61 -17.69 12.33
C ASP A 61 17.37 -18.18 10.90
N VAL A 62 16.79 -17.30 10.07
CA VAL A 62 16.46 -17.56 8.67
C VAL A 62 16.96 -16.39 7.82
N VAL A 63 17.70 -16.68 6.75
CA VAL A 63 18.08 -15.70 5.73
C VAL A 63 17.42 -16.07 4.41
N ILE A 64 16.63 -15.14 3.85
CA ILE A 64 15.96 -15.35 2.56
C ILE A 64 16.68 -14.50 1.52
N LEU A 65 17.31 -15.18 0.56
CA LEU A 65 18.04 -14.55 -0.53
C LEU A 65 17.18 -14.56 -1.80
N SER A 66 17.16 -13.46 -2.54
CA SER A 66 16.47 -13.36 -3.83
C SER A 66 17.43 -12.87 -4.91
N GLY A 67 17.56 -13.62 -6.02
CA GLY A 67 18.43 -13.30 -7.14
C GLY A 67 19.74 -14.07 -7.18
N GLY A 68 20.49 -13.95 -8.29
CA GLY A 68 21.79 -14.56 -8.51
C GLY A 68 21.79 -16.10 -8.61
N LEU A 69 20.68 -16.71 -9.07
CA LEU A 69 20.54 -18.16 -9.31
C LEU A 69 20.54 -18.54 -10.78
N GLY A 70 20.74 -17.59 -11.66
CA GLY A 70 20.79 -17.80 -13.10
C GLY A 70 21.99 -18.64 -13.56
N PRO A 71 22.14 -18.83 -14.89
CA PRO A 71 23.20 -19.68 -15.46
C PRO A 71 24.47 -18.92 -15.78
N THR A 72 24.56 -17.61 -15.52
CA THR A 72 25.70 -16.78 -15.90
C THR A 72 26.84 -16.85 -14.85
N GLU A 73 28.01 -16.33 -15.19
CA GLU A 73 29.19 -16.41 -14.31
C GLU A 73 29.05 -15.49 -13.08
N ASP A 74 28.27 -14.45 -13.18
CA ASP A 74 27.94 -13.50 -12.11
C ASP A 74 26.81 -13.97 -11.18
N ASP A 75 26.05 -14.99 -11.57
CA ASP A 75 25.07 -15.67 -10.71
C ASP A 75 25.81 -16.57 -9.70
N LEU A 76 26.13 -16.04 -8.53
CA LEU A 76 26.99 -16.68 -7.52
C LEU A 76 26.30 -16.93 -6.18
N THR A 77 25.03 -16.59 -6.03
CA THR A 77 24.32 -16.65 -4.73
C THR A 77 24.38 -18.03 -4.10
N LYS A 78 24.16 -19.05 -4.86
CA LYS A 78 24.16 -20.44 -4.41
C LYS A 78 25.57 -20.89 -3.97
N GLU A 79 26.56 -20.61 -4.79
CA GLU A 79 27.94 -20.97 -4.55
C GLU A 79 28.50 -20.30 -3.29
N VAL A 80 28.21 -19.01 -3.15
CA VAL A 80 28.67 -18.20 -2.01
C VAL A 80 27.93 -18.60 -0.73
N CYS A 81 26.64 -18.85 -0.78
CA CYS A 81 25.88 -19.32 0.37
C CYS A 81 26.34 -20.70 0.83
N ALA A 82 26.61 -21.63 -0.10
CA ALA A 82 27.19 -22.94 0.17
C ALA A 82 28.57 -22.83 0.85
N GLU A 83 29.43 -21.95 0.35
CA GLU A 83 30.76 -21.70 0.93
C GLU A 83 30.65 -21.17 2.37
N VAL A 84 29.81 -20.16 2.62
CA VAL A 84 29.60 -19.58 3.95
C VAL A 84 29.06 -20.61 4.93
N MET A 85 28.16 -21.46 4.49
CA MET A 85 27.60 -22.53 5.31
C MET A 85 28.50 -23.77 5.36
N GLY A 86 29.60 -23.80 4.59
CA GLY A 86 30.52 -24.95 4.53
C GLY A 86 29.85 -26.21 4.00
N LEU A 87 29.02 -26.09 2.97
CA LEU A 87 28.34 -27.19 2.27
C LEU A 87 28.98 -27.41 0.90
N PRO A 88 29.46 -28.63 0.56
CA PRO A 88 29.94 -28.90 -0.78
C PRO A 88 28.80 -28.89 -1.80
N LEU A 89 29.14 -28.61 -3.05
CA LEU A 89 28.18 -28.66 -4.16
C LEU A 89 28.22 -30.04 -4.82
N SER A 90 27.06 -30.56 -5.19
CA SER A 90 26.89 -31.78 -5.97
C SER A 90 25.80 -31.62 -7.03
N GLU A 91 25.87 -32.42 -8.08
CA GLU A 91 24.83 -32.39 -9.12
C GLU A 91 23.53 -33.04 -8.61
N ASP A 92 22.40 -32.31 -8.64
CA ASP A 92 21.07 -32.85 -8.39
C ASP A 92 20.46 -33.43 -9.67
N PRO A 93 20.27 -34.77 -9.73
CA PRO A 93 19.73 -35.42 -10.93
C PRO A 93 18.31 -34.98 -11.31
N HIS A 94 17.50 -34.55 -10.32
CA HIS A 94 16.15 -34.07 -10.58
C HIS A 94 16.18 -32.69 -11.29
N SER A 95 16.93 -31.75 -10.77
CA SER A 95 17.14 -30.43 -11.40
C SER A 95 17.76 -30.58 -12.78
N ARG A 96 18.74 -31.47 -12.94
CA ARG A 96 19.35 -31.74 -14.23
C ARG A 96 18.34 -32.16 -15.28
N LYS A 97 17.47 -33.13 -14.96
CA LYS A 97 16.42 -33.63 -15.88
C LYS A 97 15.40 -32.53 -16.20
N ARG A 98 15.07 -31.70 -15.22
CA ARG A 98 14.12 -30.56 -15.44
C ARG A 98 14.71 -29.54 -16.41
N ILE A 99 15.94 -29.14 -16.22
CA ILE A 99 16.64 -28.20 -17.10
C ILE A 99 16.72 -28.79 -18.51
N GLU A 100 17.08 -30.08 -18.67
CA GLU A 100 17.12 -30.73 -19.97
C GLU A 100 15.77 -30.73 -20.69
N ARG A 101 14.67 -30.98 -19.95
CA ARG A 101 13.31 -30.93 -20.49
C ARG A 101 12.97 -29.52 -20.95
N TYR A 102 13.20 -28.54 -20.11
CA TYR A 102 12.94 -27.13 -20.42
C TYR A 102 13.72 -26.67 -21.65
N MET A 103 15.00 -27.03 -21.72
CA MET A 103 15.87 -26.69 -22.86
C MET A 103 15.41 -27.34 -24.16
N LYS A 104 14.93 -28.57 -24.11
CA LYS A 104 14.35 -29.29 -25.29
C LYS A 104 13.09 -28.58 -25.78
N GLU A 105 12.17 -28.23 -24.88
CA GLU A 105 10.94 -27.51 -25.21
C GLU A 105 11.24 -26.09 -25.73
N TYR A 106 12.16 -25.38 -25.11
CA TYR A 106 12.61 -24.06 -25.55
C TYR A 106 13.19 -24.12 -26.97
N LYS A 107 14.07 -25.09 -27.27
CA LYS A 107 14.65 -25.29 -28.59
C LYS A 107 13.60 -25.65 -29.65
N LYS A 108 12.58 -26.43 -29.28
CA LYS A 108 11.46 -26.75 -30.16
C LYS A 108 10.66 -25.50 -30.55
N ASN A 109 10.42 -24.62 -29.59
CA ASN A 109 9.64 -23.39 -29.78
C ASN A 109 10.45 -22.24 -30.41
N HIS A 110 11.80 -22.31 -30.33
CA HIS A 110 12.73 -21.30 -30.83
C HIS A 110 13.91 -21.98 -31.59
N PRO A 111 13.66 -22.52 -32.78
CA PRO A 111 14.67 -23.31 -33.52
C PRO A 111 15.97 -22.57 -33.82
N ASP A 112 15.89 -21.25 -34.03
CA ASP A 112 17.02 -20.40 -34.39
C ASP A 112 17.87 -19.96 -33.18
N ARG A 113 17.42 -20.19 -31.95
CA ARG A 113 18.16 -19.81 -30.74
C ARG A 113 19.10 -20.91 -30.29
N ARG A 114 20.32 -20.52 -29.92
CA ARG A 114 21.34 -21.44 -29.38
C ARG A 114 21.03 -21.73 -27.90
N VAL A 115 21.03 -23.01 -27.53
CA VAL A 115 20.97 -23.46 -26.14
C VAL A 115 22.41 -23.74 -25.70
N THR A 116 22.83 -23.16 -24.57
CA THR A 116 24.19 -23.27 -24.05
C THR A 116 24.24 -24.23 -22.88
N SER A 117 25.41 -24.85 -22.65
CA SER A 117 25.61 -25.77 -21.53
C SER A 117 25.66 -25.09 -20.15
N ASN A 118 25.80 -23.77 -20.11
CA ASN A 118 25.87 -23.00 -18.86
C ASN A 118 24.63 -23.20 -17.96
N ASN A 119 23.46 -23.48 -18.55
CA ASN A 119 22.26 -23.78 -17.77
C ASN A 119 22.44 -24.95 -16.80
N TYR A 120 23.34 -25.88 -17.05
CA TYR A 120 23.60 -27.00 -16.16
C TYR A 120 24.30 -26.61 -14.85
N LYS A 121 24.92 -25.41 -14.76
CA LYS A 121 25.37 -24.82 -13.51
C LYS A 121 24.27 -24.78 -12.46
N GLN A 122 23.03 -24.56 -12.90
CA GLN A 122 21.87 -24.49 -12.02
C GLN A 122 21.51 -25.84 -11.37
N ALA A 123 21.97 -26.99 -11.94
CA ALA A 123 21.77 -28.30 -11.35
C ALA A 123 22.81 -28.64 -10.24
N GLN A 124 23.86 -27.83 -10.08
CA GLN A 124 24.77 -27.97 -8.95
C GLN A 124 24.10 -27.37 -7.71
N VAL A 125 23.86 -28.18 -6.70
CA VAL A 125 23.19 -27.75 -5.46
C VAL A 125 24.05 -28.11 -4.23
N PRO A 126 23.95 -27.36 -3.12
CA PRO A 126 24.62 -27.72 -1.88
C PRO A 126 24.10 -29.06 -1.33
N GLU A 127 24.99 -29.89 -0.83
CA GLU A 127 24.62 -31.19 -0.25
C GLU A 127 23.62 -31.02 0.92
N GLY A 128 22.58 -31.86 0.91
CA GLY A 128 21.51 -31.80 1.91
C GLY A 128 20.50 -30.71 1.67
N ALA A 129 20.58 -29.93 0.59
CA ALA A 129 19.60 -28.93 0.25
C ALA A 129 18.23 -29.53 -0.07
N ILE A 130 17.17 -28.88 0.39
CA ILE A 130 15.81 -29.14 -0.11
C ILE A 130 15.67 -28.34 -1.42
N VAL A 131 15.49 -29.04 -2.53
CA VAL A 131 15.35 -28.44 -3.86
C VAL A 131 13.90 -28.07 -4.09
N LEU A 132 13.65 -26.80 -4.49
CA LEU A 132 12.34 -26.29 -4.79
C LEU A 132 12.14 -26.18 -6.31
N ASP A 133 11.09 -26.78 -6.81
CA ASP A 133 10.78 -26.76 -8.24
C ASP A 133 10.36 -25.37 -8.70
N ASN A 134 10.92 -24.94 -9.84
CA ASN A 134 10.58 -23.68 -10.49
C ASN A 134 9.71 -23.98 -11.72
N HIS A 135 8.43 -23.71 -11.65
CA HIS A 135 7.52 -23.97 -12.77
C HIS A 135 7.57 -22.89 -13.87
N ASN A 136 8.14 -21.73 -13.58
CA ASN A 136 8.18 -20.57 -14.48
C ASN A 136 9.60 -20.26 -15.02
N GLY A 137 10.62 -21.05 -14.61
CA GLY A 137 12.00 -20.85 -15.03
C GLY A 137 12.86 -22.11 -14.88
N THR A 138 14.17 -21.97 -15.07
CA THR A 138 15.14 -23.08 -15.00
C THR A 138 15.83 -23.18 -13.64
N ALA A 139 16.03 -22.06 -12.94
CA ALA A 139 16.75 -22.02 -11.67
C ALA A 139 15.90 -22.63 -10.54
N PRO A 140 16.31 -23.74 -9.91
CA PRO A 140 15.63 -24.24 -8.73
C PRO A 140 15.83 -23.27 -7.56
N GLY A 141 14.83 -23.16 -6.66
CA GLY A 141 15.06 -22.60 -5.35
C GLY A 141 15.68 -23.64 -4.42
N LEU A 142 16.27 -23.19 -3.33
CA LEU A 142 16.97 -24.06 -2.40
C LEU A 142 16.67 -23.66 -0.95
N ILE A 143 16.51 -24.65 -0.08
CA ILE A 143 16.53 -24.45 1.37
C ILE A 143 17.73 -25.20 1.93
N LEU A 144 18.61 -24.48 2.61
CA LEU A 144 19.82 -24.99 3.23
C LEU A 144 19.68 -24.92 4.75
N GLU A 145 20.01 -25.98 5.44
CA GLU A 145 19.98 -26.03 6.89
C GLU A 145 21.33 -26.49 7.44
N LYS A 146 21.91 -25.73 8.36
CA LYS A 146 23.11 -26.09 9.09
C LYS A 146 23.24 -25.36 10.41
N ASN A 147 23.60 -26.05 11.46
CA ASN A 147 23.87 -25.47 12.78
C ASN A 147 22.70 -24.62 13.34
N GLY A 148 21.46 -25.04 13.10
CA GLY A 148 20.27 -24.31 13.55
C GLY A 148 19.93 -23.09 12.70
N LYS A 149 20.71 -22.76 11.68
CA LYS A 149 20.47 -21.67 10.73
C LYS A 149 19.84 -22.19 9.44
N THR A 150 19.01 -21.37 8.83
CA THR A 150 18.36 -21.69 7.55
C THR A 150 18.65 -20.60 6.53
N ALA A 151 19.11 -20.99 5.35
CA ALA A 151 19.18 -20.10 4.20
C ALA A 151 18.18 -20.56 3.12
N ILE A 152 17.37 -19.66 2.62
CA ILE A 152 16.38 -19.91 1.56
C ILE A 152 16.77 -19.08 0.36
N LEU A 153 17.05 -19.73 -0.76
CA LEU A 153 17.51 -19.09 -1.99
C LEU A 153 16.40 -19.16 -3.02
N LEU A 154 15.97 -18.00 -3.52
CA LEU A 154 14.88 -17.85 -4.47
C LEU A 154 15.35 -17.09 -5.73
N PRO A 155 14.80 -17.38 -6.91
CA PRO A 155 15.13 -16.65 -8.13
C PRO A 155 14.76 -15.15 -8.05
N GLY A 156 15.39 -14.33 -8.91
CA GLY A 156 15.15 -12.88 -8.95
C GLY A 156 13.81 -12.47 -9.54
N PRO A 157 13.35 -13.04 -10.66
CA PRO A 157 12.08 -12.65 -11.29
C PRO A 157 10.88 -12.91 -10.37
N PRO A 158 9.98 -11.91 -10.12
CA PRO A 158 8.83 -12.07 -9.23
C PRO A 158 7.86 -13.17 -9.66
N ASN A 159 7.72 -13.40 -10.98
CA ASN A 159 6.88 -14.47 -11.52
C ASN A 159 7.41 -15.88 -11.25
N GLU A 160 8.67 -16.02 -10.85
CA GLU A 160 9.30 -17.27 -10.42
C GLU A 160 9.31 -17.37 -8.88
N LEU A 161 9.74 -16.29 -8.21
CA LEU A 161 9.87 -16.22 -6.76
C LEU A 161 8.53 -16.41 -6.03
N ILE A 162 7.50 -15.68 -6.45
CA ILE A 162 6.21 -15.66 -5.74
C ILE A 162 5.55 -17.05 -5.72
N PRO A 163 5.35 -17.74 -6.85
CA PRO A 163 4.78 -19.09 -6.83
C PRO A 163 5.61 -20.08 -6.01
N MET A 164 6.93 -20.04 -6.15
CA MET A 164 7.84 -20.93 -5.41
C MET A 164 7.76 -20.71 -3.90
N PHE A 165 7.64 -19.45 -3.47
CA PHE A 165 7.44 -19.11 -2.06
C PHE A 165 6.12 -19.65 -1.55
N GLU A 166 5.00 -19.40 -2.25
CA GLU A 166 3.66 -19.83 -1.82
C GLU A 166 3.52 -21.35 -1.79
N GLU A 167 4.04 -22.04 -2.79
CA GLU A 167 3.90 -23.50 -2.91
C GLU A 167 4.75 -24.27 -1.92
N SER A 168 5.96 -23.77 -1.62
CA SER A 168 6.95 -24.56 -0.89
C SER A 168 7.46 -23.88 0.39
N VAL A 169 7.95 -22.63 0.28
CA VAL A 169 8.62 -21.94 1.39
C VAL A 169 7.65 -21.58 2.50
N PHE A 170 6.46 -21.12 2.16
CA PHE A 170 5.45 -20.73 3.13
C PHE A 170 5.11 -21.88 4.08
N SER A 171 4.83 -23.05 3.52
CA SER A 171 4.50 -24.25 4.32
C SER A 171 5.69 -24.77 5.15
N TYR A 172 6.91 -24.66 4.61
CA TYR A 172 8.13 -25.01 5.32
C TYR A 172 8.36 -24.10 6.53
N LEU A 173 8.30 -22.79 6.36
CA LEU A 173 8.49 -21.81 7.43
C LEU A 173 7.39 -21.91 8.49
N ARG A 174 6.13 -22.15 8.08
CA ARG A 174 5.01 -22.31 8.99
C ARG A 174 5.17 -23.53 9.93
N LYS A 175 5.80 -24.60 9.45
CA LYS A 175 6.13 -25.78 10.29
C LYS A 175 7.18 -25.45 11.34
N LYS A 176 8.14 -24.58 11.00
CA LYS A 176 9.20 -24.13 11.93
C LYS A 176 8.72 -23.09 12.94
N GLN A 177 7.77 -22.25 12.55
CA GLN A 177 7.20 -21.19 13.38
C GLN A 177 5.70 -21.47 13.56
N PRO A 178 5.31 -22.21 14.60
CA PRO A 178 3.90 -22.59 14.83
C PRO A 178 3.01 -21.38 15.20
N GLU A 179 3.60 -20.33 15.79
CA GLU A 179 2.85 -19.12 16.09
C GLU A 179 2.62 -18.28 14.83
N ILE A 180 1.41 -17.77 14.68
CA ILE A 180 1.03 -16.89 13.58
C ILE A 180 0.88 -15.45 14.05
N ILE A 181 1.04 -14.52 13.11
CA ILE A 181 0.70 -13.11 13.33
C ILE A 181 -0.56 -12.79 12.53
N CYS A 182 -1.54 -12.19 13.19
CA CYS A 182 -2.70 -11.60 12.55
C CYS A 182 -2.70 -10.10 12.76
N SER A 183 -3.08 -9.35 11.74
CA SER A 183 -3.25 -7.90 11.85
C SER A 183 -4.65 -7.49 11.43
N GLN A 184 -5.16 -6.44 12.06
CA GLN A 184 -6.36 -5.72 11.65
C GLN A 184 -6.07 -4.23 11.64
N VAL A 185 -6.67 -3.51 10.71
CA VAL A 185 -6.49 -2.05 10.58
C VAL A 185 -7.79 -1.35 10.95
N VAL A 186 -7.68 -0.33 11.81
CA VAL A 186 -8.77 0.64 12.06
C VAL A 186 -8.38 1.92 11.33
N LYS A 187 -9.21 2.37 10.40
CA LYS A 187 -8.96 3.56 9.59
C LYS A 187 -9.81 4.73 10.07
N ILE A 188 -9.17 5.86 10.31
CA ILE A 188 -9.73 7.06 10.90
C ILE A 188 -9.60 8.21 9.90
N CYS A 189 -10.63 9.04 9.77
CA CYS A 189 -10.61 10.28 9.00
C CYS A 189 -11.17 11.45 9.81
N GLY A 190 -10.88 12.68 9.39
CA GLY A 190 -11.39 13.90 10.03
C GLY A 190 -10.65 14.31 11.32
N ILE A 191 -9.67 13.55 11.75
CA ILE A 191 -8.80 13.84 12.92
C ILE A 191 -7.35 13.86 12.47
N GLY A 192 -6.57 14.82 12.97
CA GLY A 192 -5.14 14.92 12.68
C GLY A 192 -4.32 13.81 13.35
N GLU A 193 -3.19 13.45 12.74
CA GLU A 193 -2.29 12.40 13.23
C GLU A 193 -1.84 12.64 14.68
N SER A 194 -1.43 13.87 15.01
CA SER A 194 -0.97 14.23 16.36
C SER A 194 -2.06 14.05 17.42
N GLN A 195 -3.30 14.34 17.08
CA GLN A 195 -4.43 14.13 17.97
C GLN A 195 -4.70 12.64 18.18
N VAL A 196 -4.74 11.86 17.08
CA VAL A 196 -4.92 10.40 17.16
C VAL A 196 -3.80 9.78 18.00
N ALA A 197 -2.54 10.20 17.80
CA ALA A 197 -1.39 9.70 18.57
C ALA A 197 -1.54 10.00 20.06
N ALA A 198 -1.97 11.23 20.44
CA ALA A 198 -2.23 11.59 21.81
C ALA A 198 -3.37 10.77 22.44
N ASP A 199 -4.45 10.55 21.68
CA ASP A 199 -5.64 9.82 22.12
C ASP A 199 -5.40 8.31 22.33
N ILE A 200 -4.31 7.75 21.79
CA ILE A 200 -3.94 6.32 21.94
C ILE A 200 -2.63 6.12 22.73
N GLN A 201 -2.02 7.17 23.28
CA GLN A 201 -0.71 7.09 23.93
C GLN A 201 -0.70 6.06 25.07
N ASP A 202 -1.73 6.04 25.91
CA ASP A 202 -1.90 5.07 26.99
C ASP A 202 -1.92 3.62 26.52
N MET A 203 -2.53 3.39 25.34
CA MET A 203 -2.58 2.06 24.74
C MET A 203 -1.21 1.65 24.18
N ILE A 204 -0.46 2.59 23.62
CA ILE A 204 0.90 2.32 23.08
C ILE A 204 1.88 2.05 24.22
N GLU A 205 1.83 2.82 25.32
CA GLU A 205 2.73 2.68 26.46
C GLU A 205 2.53 1.36 27.24
N THR A 206 1.30 0.84 27.28
CA THR A 206 0.96 -0.38 28.03
C THR A 206 0.89 -1.64 27.18
N GLN A 207 1.07 -1.52 25.88
CA GLN A 207 0.90 -2.65 24.95
C GLN A 207 1.97 -3.73 25.13
N THR A 208 1.56 -4.97 24.96
CA THR A 208 2.44 -6.13 24.89
C THR A 208 2.08 -7.02 23.69
N ASN A 209 0.91 -7.65 23.75
CA ASN A 209 0.29 -8.44 22.68
C ASN A 209 -1.23 -8.34 22.83
N PRO A 210 -1.95 -7.69 21.90
CA PRO A 210 -1.49 -7.17 20.60
C PRO A 210 -0.74 -5.85 20.70
N THR A 211 0.04 -5.52 19.64
CA THR A 211 0.65 -4.21 19.46
C THR A 211 -0.21 -3.31 18.58
N LEU A 212 -0.10 -2.00 18.79
CA LEU A 212 -0.82 -0.95 18.08
C LEU A 212 0.18 0.03 17.48
N ALA A 213 0.08 0.30 16.18
CA ALA A 213 0.96 1.23 15.49
C ALA A 213 0.16 2.18 14.58
N PRO A 214 0.36 3.51 14.70
CA PRO A 214 -0.25 4.50 13.81
C PRO A 214 0.57 4.67 12.51
N TYR A 215 -0.12 4.84 11.40
CA TYR A 215 0.41 5.16 10.08
C TYR A 215 -0.38 6.32 9.49
N ALA A 216 0.26 7.47 9.28
CA ALA A 216 -0.37 8.60 8.64
C ALA A 216 -0.44 8.45 7.12
N LYS A 217 -1.59 8.80 6.57
CA LYS A 217 -1.82 9.00 5.14
C LYS A 217 -2.47 10.36 4.90
N THR A 218 -2.51 10.81 3.66
CA THR A 218 -3.12 12.10 3.33
C THR A 218 -4.61 12.10 3.68
N GLY A 219 -4.98 12.82 4.76
CA GLY A 219 -6.35 12.93 5.26
C GLY A 219 -6.87 11.76 6.08
N GLU A 220 -6.04 10.77 6.37
CA GLU A 220 -6.42 9.55 7.10
C GLU A 220 -5.31 9.14 8.08
N VAL A 221 -5.69 8.48 9.18
CA VAL A 221 -4.78 7.79 10.08
C VAL A 221 -5.20 6.33 10.16
N HIS A 222 -4.26 5.44 9.87
CA HIS A 222 -4.48 4.00 9.94
C HIS A 222 -3.84 3.45 11.22
N LEU A 223 -4.61 2.80 12.06
CA LEU A 223 -4.15 2.13 13.27
C LEU A 223 -4.06 0.64 13.02
N ARG A 224 -2.86 0.10 12.93
CA ARG A 224 -2.63 -1.34 12.75
C ARG A 224 -2.49 -2.00 14.10
N ILE A 225 -3.38 -2.96 14.35
CA ILE A 225 -3.36 -3.83 15.53
C ILE A 225 -2.78 -5.16 15.09
N THR A 226 -1.71 -5.61 15.75
CA THR A 226 -0.99 -6.84 15.38
C THR A 226 -0.91 -7.77 16.58
N ALA A 227 -1.51 -8.94 16.50
CA ALA A 227 -1.48 -9.96 17.53
C ALA A 227 -0.69 -11.18 17.08
N LYS A 228 0.05 -11.78 18.01
CA LYS A 228 0.73 -13.06 17.89
C LYS A 228 -0.02 -14.11 18.68
N GLY A 229 -0.25 -15.28 18.09
CA GLY A 229 -0.99 -16.37 18.74
C GLY A 229 -0.74 -17.72 18.07
N GLU A 230 -1.27 -18.77 18.67
CA GLU A 230 -1.14 -20.14 18.16
C GLU A 230 -1.98 -20.37 16.88
N ASP A 231 -3.11 -19.66 16.78
CA ASP A 231 -4.03 -19.74 15.65
C ASP A 231 -4.75 -18.40 15.40
N GLU A 232 -5.45 -18.31 14.30
CA GLU A 232 -6.21 -17.12 13.90
C GLU A 232 -7.30 -16.75 14.93
N LYS A 233 -7.91 -17.74 15.57
CA LYS A 233 -8.95 -17.54 16.58
C LYS A 233 -8.39 -16.86 17.83
N SER A 234 -7.22 -17.31 18.27
CA SER A 234 -6.49 -16.72 19.41
C SER A 234 -6.08 -15.27 19.09
N CYS A 235 -5.53 -15.01 17.90
CA CYS A 235 -5.20 -13.66 17.46
C CYS A 235 -6.43 -12.76 17.41
N LYS A 236 -7.54 -13.20 16.81
CA LYS A 236 -8.80 -12.44 16.75
C LYS A 236 -9.36 -12.13 18.15
N LYS A 237 -9.21 -13.06 19.10
CA LYS A 237 -9.62 -12.84 20.50
C LYS A 237 -8.84 -11.72 21.18
N LEU A 238 -7.54 -11.59 20.86
CA LEU A 238 -6.68 -10.52 21.35
C LEU A 238 -6.97 -9.17 20.67
N ILE A 239 -7.18 -9.17 19.37
CA ILE A 239 -7.41 -7.95 18.56
C ILE A 239 -8.77 -7.30 18.89
N LYS A 240 -9.82 -8.10 19.03
CA LYS A 240 -11.20 -7.62 19.18
C LYS A 240 -11.43 -6.58 20.30
N PRO A 241 -10.88 -6.71 21.52
CA PRO A 241 -11.01 -5.70 22.57
C PRO A 241 -10.38 -4.36 22.18
N VAL A 242 -9.20 -4.39 21.53
CA VAL A 242 -8.49 -3.18 21.07
C VAL A 242 -9.28 -2.46 19.99
N VAL A 243 -9.82 -3.19 19.00
CA VAL A 243 -10.68 -2.61 17.95
C VAL A 243 -11.91 -1.93 18.58
N LYS A 244 -12.56 -2.58 19.55
CA LYS A 244 -13.73 -2.01 20.24
C LYS A 244 -13.38 -0.73 21.01
N GLU A 245 -12.24 -0.70 21.68
CA GLU A 245 -11.79 0.49 22.38
C GLU A 245 -11.49 1.64 21.41
N LEU A 246 -10.83 1.36 20.28
CA LEU A 246 -10.60 2.37 19.24
C LEU A 246 -11.90 2.88 18.61
N GLN A 247 -12.86 2.00 18.35
CA GLN A 247 -14.19 2.40 17.88
C GLN A 247 -14.93 3.28 18.91
N LYS A 248 -14.76 3.02 20.20
CA LYS A 248 -15.34 3.85 21.27
C LYS A 248 -14.69 5.24 21.33
N ARG A 249 -13.33 5.31 21.23
CA ARG A 249 -12.57 6.58 21.28
C ARG A 249 -12.83 7.47 20.08
N PHE A 250 -12.83 6.88 18.88
CA PHE A 250 -12.91 7.64 17.63
C PHE A 250 -14.31 7.63 17.00
N GLY A 251 -15.20 6.78 17.45
CA GLY A 251 -16.61 6.75 17.06
C GLY A 251 -16.82 6.84 15.55
N LYS A 252 -17.49 7.88 15.15
CA LYS A 252 -17.86 8.22 13.77
C LYS A 252 -16.67 8.49 12.84
N ASN A 253 -15.54 8.88 13.38
CA ASN A 253 -14.33 9.10 12.59
C ASN A 253 -13.70 7.79 12.09
N VAL A 254 -14.06 6.64 12.68
CA VAL A 254 -13.70 5.33 12.13
C VAL A 254 -14.54 5.09 10.87
N PHE A 255 -13.87 5.01 9.71
CA PHE A 255 -14.58 4.78 8.46
C PHE A 255 -14.44 3.35 7.92
N ALA A 256 -13.42 2.60 8.37
CA ALA A 256 -13.23 1.20 7.99
C ALA A 256 -12.47 0.41 9.06
N LEU A 257 -12.75 -0.89 9.11
CA LEU A 257 -12.03 -1.91 9.91
C LEU A 257 -11.28 -2.90 9.03
N ASP A 258 -11.23 -2.63 7.74
CA ASP A 258 -10.62 -3.43 6.70
C ASP A 258 -9.43 -2.68 6.10
N ALA A 259 -8.34 -3.40 5.87
CA ALA A 259 -7.12 -2.84 5.28
C ALA A 259 -7.34 -2.34 3.84
N ASP A 260 -8.20 -2.98 3.08
CA ASP A 260 -8.42 -2.69 1.66
C ASP A 260 -9.47 -1.62 1.42
N LYS A 261 -10.44 -1.44 2.34
CA LYS A 261 -11.53 -0.47 2.18
C LYS A 261 -11.02 0.97 2.17
N THR A 262 -11.28 1.70 1.11
CA THR A 262 -10.86 3.10 0.93
C THR A 262 -11.88 4.10 1.49
N LEU A 263 -11.47 5.37 1.65
CA LEU A 263 -12.36 6.44 2.12
C LEU A 263 -13.49 6.69 1.11
N GLU A 264 -13.19 6.72 -0.18
CA GLU A 264 -14.21 6.86 -1.23
C GLU A 264 -15.20 5.69 -1.27
N GLU A 265 -14.78 4.45 -1.02
CA GLU A 265 -15.69 3.31 -0.86
C GLU A 265 -16.64 3.51 0.33
N SER A 266 -16.11 3.99 1.46
CA SER A 266 -16.94 4.32 2.64
C SER A 266 -17.99 5.39 2.32
N VAL A 267 -17.62 6.41 1.52
CA VAL A 267 -18.54 7.47 1.08
C VAL A 267 -19.60 6.92 0.13
N VAL A 268 -19.21 6.11 -0.86
CA VAL A 268 -20.14 5.52 -1.84
C VAL A 268 -21.11 4.55 -1.16
N ASP A 269 -20.62 3.76 -0.21
CA ASP A 269 -21.48 2.83 0.55
C ASP A 269 -22.49 3.60 1.41
N LEU A 270 -22.08 4.70 2.04
CA LEU A 270 -22.97 5.55 2.83
C LEU A 270 -24.04 6.24 1.96
N LEU A 271 -23.67 6.68 0.74
CA LEU A 271 -24.63 7.20 -0.24
C LEU A 271 -25.67 6.14 -0.63
N LYS A 272 -25.24 4.92 -0.88
CA LYS A 272 -26.13 3.77 -1.20
C LYS A 272 -27.05 3.43 -0.03
N GLU A 273 -26.50 3.35 1.19
CA GLU A 273 -27.25 3.02 2.40
C GLU A 273 -28.36 4.06 2.69
N LYS A 274 -28.07 5.34 2.43
CA LYS A 274 -29.01 6.43 2.64
C LYS A 274 -29.89 6.76 1.42
N GLU A 275 -29.71 6.01 0.33
CA GLU A 275 -30.41 6.23 -0.96
C GLU A 275 -30.23 7.66 -1.50
N LEU A 276 -29.05 8.25 -1.31
CA LEU A 276 -28.73 9.62 -1.71
C LEU A 276 -27.93 9.65 -3.01
N THR A 277 -28.22 10.64 -3.84
CA THR A 277 -27.49 10.94 -5.08
C THR A 277 -26.52 12.10 -4.88
N LEU A 278 -25.33 12.01 -5.50
CA LEU A 278 -24.23 12.97 -5.39
C LEU A 278 -24.00 13.70 -6.71
N SER A 279 -23.79 15.00 -6.60
CA SER A 279 -23.11 15.80 -7.62
C SER A 279 -21.86 16.48 -7.05
N LEU A 280 -20.91 16.83 -7.92
CA LEU A 280 -19.64 17.45 -7.55
C LEU A 280 -19.45 18.76 -8.33
N ALA A 281 -19.01 19.83 -7.63
CA ALA A 281 -18.70 21.14 -8.20
C ALA A 281 -17.23 21.50 -7.90
N GLU A 282 -16.34 21.10 -8.79
CA GLU A 282 -14.89 21.19 -8.62
C GLU A 282 -14.28 22.42 -9.31
N SER A 283 -13.33 23.07 -8.64
CA SER A 283 -12.49 24.11 -9.23
C SER A 283 -11.01 23.71 -9.14
N CYS A 284 -10.30 24.01 -8.04
CA CYS A 284 -8.86 23.70 -7.92
C CYS A 284 -8.53 22.21 -7.95
N THR A 285 -9.46 21.33 -7.60
CA THR A 285 -9.30 19.87 -7.68
C THR A 285 -9.42 19.33 -9.11
N GLY A 286 -10.16 20.04 -10.00
CA GLY A 286 -10.16 19.81 -11.45
C GLY A 286 -10.67 18.43 -11.87
N GLY A 287 -11.67 17.87 -11.19
CA GLY A 287 -12.24 16.55 -11.47
C GLY A 287 -11.60 15.41 -10.67
N ALA A 288 -10.65 15.69 -9.78
CA ALA A 288 -9.95 14.65 -9.04
C ALA A 288 -10.82 13.95 -7.98
N ILE A 289 -11.84 14.63 -7.43
CA ILE A 289 -12.81 14.00 -6.53
C ILE A 289 -13.71 13.05 -7.33
N ALA A 290 -14.22 13.53 -8.47
CA ALA A 290 -15.00 12.72 -9.40
C ALA A 290 -14.22 11.46 -9.84
N ALA A 291 -12.95 11.63 -10.21
CA ALA A 291 -12.08 10.51 -10.60
C ALA A 291 -11.96 9.45 -9.50
N ARG A 292 -11.80 9.82 -8.22
CA ARG A 292 -11.77 8.85 -7.10
C ARG A 292 -13.10 8.09 -6.98
N ILE A 293 -14.24 8.78 -7.09
CA ILE A 293 -15.57 8.16 -6.99
C ILE A 293 -15.81 7.19 -8.16
N VAL A 294 -15.53 7.59 -9.42
CA VAL A 294 -15.83 6.77 -10.59
C VAL A 294 -14.89 5.57 -10.77
N ASN A 295 -13.75 5.54 -10.07
CA ASN A 295 -12.90 4.35 -10.01
C ASN A 295 -13.60 3.16 -9.31
N LEU A 296 -14.68 3.42 -8.58
CA LEU A 296 -15.39 2.38 -7.83
C LEU A 296 -16.49 1.73 -8.69
N PRO A 297 -16.55 0.40 -8.76
CA PRO A 297 -17.64 -0.29 -9.45
C PRO A 297 -19.00 0.09 -8.86
N GLY A 298 -19.94 0.44 -9.72
CA GLY A 298 -21.30 0.81 -9.33
C GLY A 298 -21.47 2.23 -8.81
N ALA A 299 -20.46 3.09 -8.95
CA ALA A 299 -20.55 4.52 -8.63
C ALA A 299 -21.70 5.24 -9.37
N SER A 300 -22.06 4.78 -10.58
CA SER A 300 -23.16 5.34 -11.38
C SER A 300 -24.54 5.28 -10.71
N ARG A 301 -24.69 4.47 -9.66
CA ARG A 301 -25.95 4.41 -8.90
C ARG A 301 -26.15 5.61 -7.99
N VAL A 302 -25.07 6.26 -7.59
CA VAL A 302 -25.07 7.36 -6.62
C VAL A 302 -24.50 8.67 -7.20
N TYR A 303 -23.56 8.60 -8.11
CA TYR A 303 -22.92 9.77 -8.71
C TYR A 303 -23.57 10.14 -10.03
N THR A 304 -24.21 11.31 -10.09
CA THR A 304 -25.04 11.73 -11.23
C THR A 304 -24.36 12.77 -12.11
N HIS A 305 -23.73 13.80 -11.53
CA HIS A 305 -23.15 14.93 -12.27
C HIS A 305 -21.82 15.41 -11.68
N GLY A 306 -20.87 15.74 -12.56
CA GLY A 306 -19.62 16.41 -12.22
C GLY A 306 -19.48 17.73 -12.97
N PHE A 307 -19.37 18.84 -12.23
CA PHE A 307 -19.14 20.17 -12.76
C PHE A 307 -17.70 20.60 -12.49
N VAL A 308 -16.87 20.65 -13.53
CA VAL A 308 -15.53 21.24 -13.41
C VAL A 308 -15.59 22.71 -13.81
N THR A 309 -15.92 23.56 -12.84
CA THR A 309 -16.14 25.00 -13.05
C THR A 309 -14.87 25.80 -12.71
N TYR A 310 -13.85 25.67 -13.57
CA TYR A 310 -12.53 26.23 -13.30
C TYR A 310 -12.47 27.76 -13.44
N SER A 311 -13.26 28.34 -14.33
CA SER A 311 -13.34 29.78 -14.52
C SER A 311 -14.52 30.42 -13.77
N ASN A 312 -14.45 31.75 -13.53
CA ASN A 312 -15.57 32.53 -12.98
C ASN A 312 -16.80 32.50 -13.90
N ARG A 313 -16.58 32.40 -15.21
CA ARG A 313 -17.64 32.26 -16.19
C ARG A 313 -18.39 30.92 -16.00
N ALA A 314 -17.65 29.83 -15.93
CA ALA A 314 -18.24 28.51 -15.74
C ALA A 314 -18.99 28.40 -14.39
N LYS A 315 -18.45 28.99 -13.30
CA LYS A 315 -19.15 29.04 -12.01
C LYS A 315 -20.54 29.74 -12.11
N ARG A 316 -20.61 30.76 -12.93
CA ARG A 316 -21.87 31.47 -13.16
C ARG A 316 -22.85 30.71 -14.07
N GLU A 317 -22.36 30.23 -15.18
CA GLU A 317 -23.18 29.61 -16.23
C GLU A 317 -23.70 28.24 -15.79
N CYS A 318 -22.84 27.39 -15.18
CA CYS A 318 -23.22 26.05 -14.79
C CYS A 318 -23.87 25.97 -13.40
N LEU A 319 -23.45 26.82 -12.45
CA LEU A 319 -23.84 26.69 -11.04
C LEU A 319 -24.57 27.92 -10.51
N GLY A 320 -24.88 28.92 -11.33
CA GLY A 320 -25.62 30.11 -10.91
C GLY A 320 -24.91 31.00 -9.88
N VAL A 321 -23.58 30.89 -9.73
CA VAL A 321 -22.80 31.72 -8.80
C VAL A 321 -23.01 33.21 -9.17
N LYS A 322 -23.39 34.04 -8.21
CA LYS A 322 -23.72 35.45 -8.46
C LYS A 322 -22.51 36.26 -8.90
N LYS A 323 -22.64 37.07 -9.94
CA LYS A 323 -21.59 37.99 -10.42
C LYS A 323 -21.08 38.92 -9.31
N SER A 324 -22.00 39.39 -8.44
CA SER A 324 -21.66 40.20 -7.26
C SER A 324 -20.71 39.46 -6.32
N THR A 325 -20.97 38.19 -5.99
CA THR A 325 -20.12 37.38 -5.12
C THR A 325 -18.68 37.32 -5.68
N LEU A 326 -18.54 36.99 -6.99
CA LEU A 326 -17.22 36.89 -7.64
C LEU A 326 -16.50 38.25 -7.68
N LYS A 327 -17.22 39.39 -7.71
CA LYS A 327 -16.62 40.72 -7.73
C LYS A 327 -16.27 41.23 -6.33
N THR A 328 -17.03 40.88 -5.28
CA THR A 328 -16.85 41.43 -3.93
C THR A 328 -15.92 40.57 -3.06
N VAL A 329 -16.15 39.27 -2.99
CA VAL A 329 -15.37 38.34 -2.13
C VAL A 329 -14.53 37.34 -2.92
N GLY A 330 -14.61 37.37 -4.24
CA GLY A 330 -13.82 36.51 -5.10
C GLY A 330 -14.33 35.06 -5.23
N ALA A 331 -13.69 34.33 -6.11
CA ALA A 331 -13.99 32.92 -6.37
C ALA A 331 -13.52 31.99 -5.22
N VAL A 332 -12.48 32.38 -4.51
CA VAL A 332 -11.94 31.63 -3.38
C VAL A 332 -12.52 32.23 -2.10
N SER A 333 -13.70 31.78 -1.74
CA SER A 333 -14.43 32.27 -0.56
C SER A 333 -15.53 31.29 -0.13
N ALA A 334 -15.90 31.31 1.16
CA ALA A 334 -17.00 30.52 1.71
C ALA A 334 -18.32 30.79 0.97
N LYS A 335 -18.60 32.07 0.64
CA LYS A 335 -19.79 32.45 -0.09
C LYS A 335 -19.84 31.87 -1.51
N CYS A 336 -18.69 31.79 -2.20
CA CYS A 336 -18.62 31.19 -3.51
C CYS A 336 -18.79 29.65 -3.41
N ALA A 337 -18.14 28.99 -2.48
CA ALA A 337 -18.30 27.55 -2.22
C ALA A 337 -19.76 27.20 -1.89
N LYS A 338 -20.40 27.97 -1.00
CA LYS A 338 -21.84 27.82 -0.66
C LYS A 338 -22.74 27.91 -1.90
N GLN A 339 -22.49 28.89 -2.76
CA GLN A 339 -23.27 29.07 -3.99
C GLN A 339 -23.01 27.96 -5.01
N MET A 340 -21.76 27.50 -5.13
CA MET A 340 -21.41 26.37 -6.00
C MET A 340 -22.12 25.08 -5.56
N ALA A 341 -22.14 24.77 -4.25
CA ALA A 341 -22.82 23.59 -3.72
C ALA A 341 -24.34 23.64 -3.97
N LYS A 342 -24.98 24.76 -3.62
CA LYS A 342 -26.43 24.96 -3.88
C LYS A 342 -26.76 24.88 -5.37
N GLY A 343 -25.97 25.56 -6.19
CA GLY A 343 -26.12 25.55 -7.64
C GLY A 343 -25.94 24.18 -8.26
N GLY A 344 -25.02 23.37 -7.71
CA GLY A 344 -24.80 22.01 -8.14
C GLY A 344 -25.99 21.09 -7.88
N CYS A 345 -26.62 21.17 -6.68
CA CYS A 345 -27.88 20.46 -6.41
C CYS A 345 -29.00 20.92 -7.36
N ALA A 346 -29.16 22.22 -7.53
CA ALA A 346 -30.22 22.77 -8.40
C ALA A 346 -30.04 22.38 -9.88
N ALA A 347 -28.81 22.36 -10.37
CA ALA A 347 -28.48 22.02 -11.77
C ALA A 347 -28.56 20.52 -12.08
N SER A 348 -28.23 19.67 -11.10
CA SER A 348 -28.19 18.22 -11.27
C SER A 348 -29.44 17.48 -10.82
N GLY A 349 -30.23 18.08 -9.91
CA GLY A 349 -31.30 17.38 -9.20
C GLY A 349 -30.79 16.38 -8.14
N ALA A 350 -29.49 16.35 -7.85
CA ALA A 350 -28.94 15.47 -6.84
C ALA A 350 -29.26 15.92 -5.42
N ASP A 351 -29.41 14.98 -4.49
CA ASP A 351 -29.70 15.21 -3.09
C ASP A 351 -28.56 15.93 -2.37
N ILE A 352 -27.33 15.64 -2.79
CA ILE A 352 -26.10 16.22 -2.24
C ILE A 352 -25.24 16.81 -3.35
N CYS A 353 -24.68 17.99 -3.09
CA CYS A 353 -23.59 18.54 -3.88
C CYS A 353 -22.43 18.98 -3.00
N LEU A 354 -21.26 18.42 -3.26
CA LEU A 354 -20.01 18.87 -2.67
C LEU A 354 -19.29 19.83 -3.62
N SER A 355 -18.91 21.01 -3.13
CA SER A 355 -18.17 21.99 -3.91
C SER A 355 -16.79 22.27 -3.32
N VAL A 356 -15.81 22.54 -4.20
CA VAL A 356 -14.43 22.89 -3.82
C VAL A 356 -13.93 24.05 -4.66
N THR A 357 -13.45 25.12 -4.00
CA THR A 357 -12.79 26.25 -4.65
C THR A 357 -11.59 26.69 -3.82
N GLY A 358 -10.45 27.02 -4.44
CA GLY A 358 -9.25 27.35 -3.67
C GLY A 358 -8.01 27.66 -4.53
N LEU A 359 -6.93 27.99 -3.84
CA LEU A 359 -5.62 28.33 -4.40
C LEU A 359 -4.62 27.18 -4.20
N ALA A 360 -4.39 26.42 -5.26
CA ALA A 360 -3.43 25.31 -5.21
C ALA A 360 -1.98 25.73 -5.48
N GLY A 361 -1.74 26.98 -5.86
CA GLY A 361 -0.43 27.53 -6.16
C GLY A 361 0.18 27.06 -7.50
N PRO A 362 1.47 27.43 -7.79
CA PRO A 362 2.35 28.20 -6.90
C PRO A 362 1.96 29.69 -6.76
N ASP A 363 1.26 30.26 -7.76
CA ASP A 363 0.88 31.67 -7.84
C ASP A 363 -0.54 31.95 -7.33
N GLY A 364 -0.89 33.23 -7.20
CA GLY A 364 -2.25 33.72 -6.92
C GLY A 364 -2.58 33.93 -5.44
N GLY A 365 -1.65 33.65 -4.53
CA GLY A 365 -1.81 33.93 -3.11
C GLY A 365 -1.63 35.41 -2.75
N THR A 366 -2.37 35.86 -1.74
CA THR A 366 -2.20 37.17 -1.08
C THR A 366 -1.96 36.96 0.42
N SER A 367 -1.65 38.03 1.16
CA SER A 367 -1.53 37.98 2.63
C SER A 367 -2.85 37.53 3.31
N GLU A 368 -3.99 37.89 2.73
CA GLU A 368 -5.31 37.56 3.26
C GLU A 368 -5.77 36.18 2.82
N THR A 369 -5.37 35.73 1.62
CA THR A 369 -5.73 34.42 1.07
C THR A 369 -4.48 33.74 0.51
N PRO A 370 -3.65 33.15 1.36
CA PRO A 370 -2.40 32.52 0.94
C PRO A 370 -2.63 31.28 0.07
N VAL A 371 -1.60 30.87 -0.65
CA VAL A 371 -1.60 29.58 -1.38
C VAL A 371 -1.88 28.46 -0.37
N GLY A 372 -2.78 27.55 -0.74
CA GLY A 372 -3.27 26.48 0.12
C GLY A 372 -4.62 26.77 0.77
N THR A 373 -5.13 28.01 0.66
CA THR A 373 -6.49 28.31 1.12
C THR A 373 -7.53 27.69 0.19
N VAL A 374 -8.37 26.84 0.76
CA VAL A 374 -9.43 26.10 0.05
C VAL A 374 -10.74 26.21 0.84
N PHE A 375 -11.78 26.63 0.15
CA PHE A 375 -13.15 26.60 0.68
C PHE A 375 -13.92 25.44 0.08
N MET A 376 -14.62 24.72 0.93
CA MET A 376 -15.50 23.63 0.54
C MET A 376 -16.92 23.92 0.99
N GLY A 377 -17.89 23.56 0.18
CA GLY A 377 -19.30 23.64 0.53
C GLY A 377 -19.97 22.29 0.32
N CYS A 378 -20.83 21.89 1.23
CA CYS A 378 -21.66 20.70 1.05
C CYS A 378 -23.13 21.10 1.23
N CYS A 379 -23.93 20.91 0.20
CA CYS A 379 -25.37 21.07 0.22
C CYS A 379 -26.02 19.70 0.32
N CYS A 380 -26.79 19.44 1.36
CA CYS A 380 -27.53 18.20 1.58
C CYS A 380 -28.95 18.53 2.02
N ASN A 381 -29.94 18.02 1.30
CA ASN A 381 -31.36 18.25 1.62
C ASN A 381 -31.70 19.74 1.87
N GLY A 382 -31.13 20.64 1.06
CA GLY A 382 -31.36 22.11 1.16
C GLY A 382 -30.51 22.84 2.20
N HIS A 383 -29.92 22.14 3.16
CA HIS A 383 -28.97 22.70 4.11
C HIS A 383 -27.58 22.78 3.49
N THR A 384 -26.86 23.88 3.72
CA THR A 384 -25.52 24.05 3.13
C THR A 384 -24.54 24.57 4.15
N ILE A 385 -23.52 23.79 4.40
CA ILE A 385 -22.39 24.15 5.23
C ILE A 385 -21.19 24.54 4.38
N THR A 386 -20.28 25.32 4.98
CA THR A 386 -18.98 25.64 4.35
C THR A 386 -17.86 25.48 5.37
N ARG A 387 -16.70 25.06 4.89
CA ARG A 387 -15.46 25.00 5.68
C ARG A 387 -14.31 25.63 4.91
N GLU A 388 -13.43 26.25 5.67
CA GLU A 388 -12.16 26.79 5.19
C GLU A 388 -11.03 25.88 5.63
N TYR A 389 -10.08 25.66 4.72
CA TYR A 389 -8.88 24.83 4.95
C TYR A 389 -7.63 25.58 4.50
N HIS A 390 -6.53 25.37 5.22
CA HIS A 390 -5.21 25.90 4.90
C HIS A 390 -4.23 24.76 4.72
N PHE A 391 -4.05 24.32 3.48
CA PHE A 391 -3.15 23.23 3.15
C PHE A 391 -1.73 23.75 2.86
N THR A 392 -0.72 22.90 3.11
CA THR A 392 0.68 23.23 2.88
C THR A 392 1.33 22.27 1.89
N GLY A 393 2.35 22.75 1.18
CA GLY A 393 3.12 21.97 0.23
C GLY A 393 3.01 22.48 -1.20
N ASN A 394 3.45 21.67 -2.16
CA ASN A 394 3.34 21.99 -3.58
C ASN A 394 1.88 21.81 -4.08
N ARG A 395 1.63 22.29 -5.31
CA ARG A 395 0.32 22.20 -5.96
C ARG A 395 -0.30 20.81 -5.94
N THR A 396 0.48 19.77 -6.19
CA THR A 396 -0.01 18.38 -6.18
C THR A 396 -0.46 17.97 -4.78
N LYS A 397 0.35 18.25 -3.76
CA LYS A 397 0.06 17.94 -2.36
C LYS A 397 -1.18 18.69 -1.85
N ILE A 398 -1.31 19.99 -2.14
CA ILE A 398 -2.48 20.80 -1.79
C ILE A 398 -3.76 20.22 -2.43
N ARG A 399 -3.71 19.86 -3.70
CA ARG A 399 -4.86 19.23 -4.37
C ARG A 399 -5.23 17.87 -3.78
N GLN A 400 -4.24 17.03 -3.45
CA GLN A 400 -4.49 15.73 -2.82
C GLN A 400 -5.13 15.90 -1.43
N GLN A 401 -4.63 16.83 -0.62
CA GLN A 401 -5.21 17.16 0.69
C GLN A 401 -6.66 17.69 0.54
N ALA A 402 -6.89 18.55 -0.45
CA ALA A 402 -8.23 19.06 -0.73
C ALA A 402 -9.21 17.94 -1.14
N VAL A 403 -8.79 16.99 -1.95
CA VAL A 403 -9.61 15.83 -2.34
C VAL A 403 -9.96 14.95 -1.13
N ALA A 404 -8.99 14.64 -0.28
CA ALA A 404 -9.21 13.82 0.91
C ALA A 404 -10.17 14.54 1.90
N SER A 405 -9.90 15.81 2.21
CA SER A 405 -10.76 16.61 3.10
C SER A 405 -12.18 16.82 2.55
N ALA A 406 -12.34 16.90 1.24
CA ALA A 406 -13.64 16.97 0.59
C ALA A 406 -14.47 15.70 0.80
N LEU A 407 -13.86 14.52 0.70
CA LEU A 407 -14.52 13.23 0.99
C LEU A 407 -14.88 13.10 2.47
N VAL A 408 -14.03 13.59 3.38
CA VAL A 408 -14.33 13.64 4.81
C VAL A 408 -15.53 14.52 5.08
N LEU A 409 -15.55 15.76 4.53
CA LEU A 409 -16.66 16.69 4.68
C LEU A 409 -17.97 16.09 4.14
N LEU A 410 -17.92 15.43 2.99
CA LEU A 410 -19.08 14.77 2.40
C LEU A 410 -19.63 13.68 3.33
N ARG A 411 -18.75 12.88 3.93
CA ARG A 411 -19.13 11.84 4.89
C ARG A 411 -19.79 12.44 6.14
N GLU A 412 -19.20 13.49 6.72
CA GLU A 412 -19.73 14.19 7.89
C GLU A 412 -21.12 14.78 7.62
N CYS A 413 -21.33 15.41 6.45
CA CYS A 413 -22.63 15.94 6.05
C CYS A 413 -23.70 14.84 5.98
N MET A 414 -23.38 13.69 5.44
CA MET A 414 -24.31 12.56 5.36
C MET A 414 -24.66 11.99 6.73
N MET A 415 -23.76 12.11 7.71
CA MET A 415 -24.03 11.64 9.07
C MET A 415 -24.79 12.65 9.95
N GLY A 416 -25.06 13.85 9.43
CA GLY A 416 -25.78 14.90 10.17
C GLY A 416 -24.96 15.58 11.27
N GLU A 417 -23.64 15.61 11.10
CA GLU A 417 -22.70 15.99 12.16
C GLU A 417 -22.20 17.43 12.07
N VAL A 418 -22.73 18.21 11.17
CA VAL A 418 -22.24 19.56 10.91
C VAL A 418 -23.30 20.54 11.34
N GLU A 419 -23.06 21.21 12.48
CA GLU A 419 -23.80 22.39 12.90
C GLU A 419 -23.52 23.56 11.95
N GLU A 420 -24.48 24.46 11.75
CA GLU A 420 -24.41 25.63 10.84
C GLU A 420 -23.25 26.59 11.17
#